data_b8d53d3e4d25a2dc6d64547655e7bd6b
#
_entry.id   b8d53d3e4d25a2dc6d64547655e7bd6b
#
_cell.length_a   1.000
_cell.length_b   1.000
_cell.length_c   1.000
_cell.angle_alpha   90.00
_cell.angle_beta   90.00
_cell.angle_gamma   90.00
#
_symmetry.space_group_name_H-M   'P 1'
#
loop_
_entity.id
_entity.type
_entity.pdbx_description
1 polymer ?
#
loop_
_entity_poly.entity_id
_entity_poly.type
_entity_poly.pdbx_seq_one_letter_code
_entity_poly.pdbx_strand_id
1 'polypeptide(L)'
;MFITVPSAGDSIPVGSASVTVLGPVKTSDEPNNTSIVLRVVYGDTSFLFTGDAEREEEQDILSAGYDLDSTVLKVGHHGSDSSTSYVWLREIMPEYAVISVGKDNSYGHPTDAVLSRLRDADADTLASVGPNSTMSEPSQPVIVATQETTPTPETANPVPVGTDYILNTHKFHYSSCGSMKQMSEKNKQAYTGNREDVIAMGYVPCKKCNP
;
A
#
# COMPACT_ATOMS: atom_id res chain seq x y z
N MET A 1 -28.40 -8.00 24.05
CA MET A 1 -27.44 -7.53 23.07
C MET A 1 -26.78 -8.77 22.46
N PHE A 2 -26.96 -8.99 21.17
CA PHE A 2 -26.29 -10.10 20.46
C PHE A 2 -24.97 -9.61 19.95
N ILE A 3 -23.90 -10.35 20.20
CA ILE A 3 -22.58 -10.10 19.64
C ILE A 3 -22.49 -10.97 18.38
N THR A 4 -22.24 -10.32 17.23
CA THR A 4 -21.98 -11.03 15.98
C THR A 4 -20.47 -11.01 15.73
N VAL A 5 -19.90 -12.17 15.48
CA VAL A 5 -18.51 -12.29 15.06
C VAL A 5 -18.53 -12.26 13.53
N PRO A 6 -17.90 -11.27 12.89
CA PRO A 6 -17.86 -11.21 11.44
C PRO A 6 -16.93 -12.29 10.87
N SER A 7 -17.21 -12.71 9.65
CA SER A 7 -16.41 -13.67 8.89
C SER A 7 -15.75 -13.00 7.68
N ALA A 8 -14.68 -13.59 7.18
CA ALA A 8 -14.05 -13.13 5.94
C ALA A 8 -15.09 -13.13 4.79
N GLY A 9 -15.15 -12.03 4.05
CA GLY A 9 -16.14 -11.75 3.03
C GLY A 9 -17.32 -10.89 3.49
N ASP A 10 -17.54 -10.73 4.81
CA ASP A 10 -18.62 -9.88 5.30
C ASP A 10 -18.37 -8.41 4.97
N SER A 11 -19.45 -7.70 4.62
CA SER A 11 -19.42 -6.25 4.39
C SER A 11 -20.28 -5.54 5.42
N ILE A 12 -19.70 -4.55 6.09
CA ILE A 12 -20.32 -3.77 7.16
C ILE A 12 -20.45 -2.31 6.71
N PRO A 13 -21.66 -1.79 6.47
CA PRO A 13 -21.82 -0.39 6.12
C PRO A 13 -21.60 0.51 7.35
N VAL A 14 -20.79 1.55 7.19
CA VAL A 14 -20.50 2.53 8.24
C VAL A 14 -20.69 3.94 7.66
N GLY A 15 -21.90 4.47 7.78
CA GLY A 15 -22.27 5.72 7.13
C GLY A 15 -22.14 5.62 5.61
N SER A 16 -21.28 6.47 5.01
CA SER A 16 -20.94 6.43 3.58
C SER A 16 -19.70 5.57 3.29
N ALA A 17 -19.07 4.99 4.31
CA ALA A 17 -17.96 4.06 4.13
C ALA A 17 -18.45 2.60 4.04
N SER A 18 -17.71 1.80 3.30
CA SER A 18 -17.87 0.34 3.25
C SER A 18 -16.68 -0.31 3.94
N VAL A 19 -16.94 -1.24 4.85
CA VAL A 19 -15.91 -2.04 5.52
C VAL A 19 -16.08 -3.49 5.09
N THR A 20 -15.05 -4.06 4.49
CA THR A 20 -15.01 -5.49 4.14
C THR A 20 -14.06 -6.21 5.08
N VAL A 21 -14.51 -7.30 5.67
CA VAL A 21 -13.68 -8.20 6.48
C VAL A 21 -12.93 -9.12 5.52
N LEU A 22 -11.61 -9.11 5.52
CA LEU A 22 -10.79 -9.93 4.64
C LEU A 22 -10.18 -11.13 5.36
N GLY A 23 -9.96 -11.01 6.66
CA GLY A 23 -9.39 -12.04 7.51
C GLY A 23 -9.94 -12.01 8.94
N PRO A 24 -9.73 -13.09 9.69
CA PRO A 24 -9.02 -14.31 9.27
C PRO A 24 -9.86 -15.17 8.32
N VAL A 25 -9.19 -15.74 7.30
CA VAL A 25 -9.83 -16.67 6.33
C VAL A 25 -9.95 -18.07 6.91
N LYS A 26 -8.97 -18.47 7.73
CA LYS A 26 -8.90 -19.76 8.39
C LYS A 26 -8.61 -19.59 9.88
N THR A 27 -8.86 -20.63 10.64
CA THR A 27 -8.37 -20.72 12.02
C THR A 27 -6.89 -21.08 12.01
N SER A 28 -6.11 -20.45 12.88
CA SER A 28 -4.68 -20.74 13.06
C SER A 28 -4.38 -20.94 14.55
N ASP A 29 -3.40 -21.76 14.87
CA ASP A 29 -2.85 -21.91 16.22
C ASP A 29 -1.91 -20.73 16.56
N GLU A 30 -1.46 -19.99 15.55
CA GLU A 30 -0.64 -18.79 15.73
C GLU A 30 -1.57 -17.58 15.90
N PRO A 31 -1.56 -16.91 17.07
CA PRO A 31 -2.51 -15.82 17.36
C PRO A 31 -2.48 -14.68 16.35
N ASN A 32 -1.30 -14.34 15.82
CA ASN A 32 -1.15 -13.27 14.83
C ASN A 32 -1.91 -13.59 13.53
N ASN A 33 -1.95 -14.85 13.13
CA ASN A 33 -2.68 -15.33 11.95
C ASN A 33 -4.18 -15.50 12.18
N THR A 34 -4.69 -15.00 13.31
CA THR A 34 -6.12 -14.80 13.58
C THR A 34 -6.49 -13.32 13.63
N SER A 35 -5.64 -12.45 13.12
CA SER A 35 -5.86 -11.01 13.07
C SER A 35 -7.05 -10.65 12.20
N ILE A 36 -7.86 -9.71 12.68
CA ILE A 36 -8.93 -9.15 11.86
C ILE A 36 -8.30 -8.22 10.82
N VAL A 37 -8.43 -8.59 9.56
CA VAL A 37 -7.97 -7.78 8.42
C VAL A 37 -9.17 -7.10 7.79
N LEU A 38 -9.12 -5.76 7.68
CA LEU A 38 -10.22 -4.94 7.20
C LEU A 38 -9.78 -4.07 6.03
N ARG A 39 -10.61 -4.03 4.99
CA ARG A 39 -10.52 -3.02 3.94
C ARG A 39 -11.68 -2.03 4.11
N VAL A 40 -11.33 -0.75 4.20
CA VAL A 40 -12.29 0.35 4.34
C VAL A 40 -12.22 1.22 3.10
N VAL A 41 -13.37 1.48 2.47
CA VAL A 41 -13.48 2.37 1.32
C VAL A 41 -14.37 3.55 1.68
N TYR A 42 -13.88 4.77 1.47
CA TYR A 42 -14.60 6.01 1.65
C TYR A 42 -14.29 6.98 0.51
N GLY A 43 -15.29 7.26 -0.33
CA GLY A 43 -15.07 8.01 -1.56
C GLY A 43 -14.02 7.34 -2.45
N ASP A 44 -13.03 8.10 -2.89
CA ASP A 44 -11.93 7.64 -3.74
C ASP A 44 -10.72 7.11 -2.94
N THR A 45 -10.85 7.01 -1.62
CA THR A 45 -9.75 6.55 -0.76
C THR A 45 -10.08 5.20 -0.14
N SER A 46 -9.10 4.31 -0.15
CA SER A 46 -9.20 3.00 0.49
C SER A 46 -8.08 2.76 1.48
N PHE A 47 -8.40 2.05 2.56
CA PHE A 47 -7.50 1.75 3.66
C PHE A 47 -7.49 0.24 3.89
N LEU A 48 -6.31 -0.32 4.08
CA LEU A 48 -6.15 -1.71 4.49
C LEU A 48 -5.51 -1.76 5.88
N PHE A 49 -6.24 -2.34 6.83
CA PHE A 49 -5.79 -2.58 8.19
C PHE A 49 -5.51 -4.08 8.35
N THR A 50 -4.29 -4.45 8.68
CA THR A 50 -3.83 -5.84 8.64
C THR A 50 -3.62 -6.45 10.03
N GLY A 51 -3.82 -5.68 11.10
CA GLY A 51 -3.51 -6.16 12.45
C GLY A 51 -2.06 -6.63 12.52
N ASP A 52 -1.85 -7.75 13.15
CA ASP A 52 -0.55 -8.42 13.26
C ASP A 52 -0.47 -9.66 12.36
N ALA A 53 -1.34 -9.75 11.33
CA ALA A 53 -1.34 -10.81 10.34
C ALA A 53 0.05 -11.04 9.77
N GLU A 54 0.48 -12.30 9.75
CA GLU A 54 1.76 -12.74 9.22
C GLU A 54 1.60 -13.36 7.83
N ARG A 55 2.68 -13.85 7.25
CA ARG A 55 2.71 -14.36 5.86
C ARG A 55 1.70 -15.46 5.57
N GLU A 56 1.38 -16.29 6.55
CA GLU A 56 0.39 -17.36 6.38
C GLU A 56 -1.00 -16.76 6.15
N GLU A 57 -1.42 -15.82 7.00
CA GLU A 57 -2.70 -15.13 6.86
C GLU A 57 -2.73 -14.28 5.57
N GLU A 58 -1.64 -13.55 5.25
CA GLU A 58 -1.51 -12.85 3.97
C GLU A 58 -1.75 -13.80 2.79
N GLN A 59 -1.16 -14.99 2.80
CA GLN A 59 -1.30 -15.98 1.74
C GLN A 59 -2.72 -16.55 1.66
N ASP A 60 -3.38 -16.74 2.78
CA ASP A 60 -4.76 -17.21 2.83
C ASP A 60 -5.72 -16.17 2.24
N ILE A 61 -5.55 -14.90 2.58
CA ILE A 61 -6.32 -13.79 2.03
C ILE A 61 -6.06 -13.63 0.52
N LEU A 62 -4.80 -13.70 0.08
CA LEU A 62 -4.44 -13.67 -1.35
C LEU A 62 -5.12 -14.81 -2.12
N SER A 63 -5.14 -16.01 -1.52
CA SER A 63 -5.75 -17.20 -2.13
C SER A 63 -7.28 -17.11 -2.20
N ALA A 64 -7.90 -16.34 -1.30
CA ALA A 64 -9.34 -16.08 -1.32
C ALA A 64 -9.78 -15.13 -2.44
N GLY A 65 -8.85 -14.39 -3.05
CA GLY A 65 -9.09 -13.56 -4.24
C GLY A 65 -9.89 -12.28 -3.98
N TYR A 66 -9.80 -11.73 -2.77
CA TYR A 66 -10.41 -10.44 -2.45
C TYR A 66 -9.71 -9.27 -3.16
N ASP A 67 -10.46 -8.19 -3.41
CA ASP A 67 -9.87 -6.91 -3.83
C ASP A 67 -9.08 -6.30 -2.67
N LEU A 68 -7.75 -6.20 -2.86
CA LEU A 68 -6.81 -5.69 -1.87
C LEU A 68 -6.28 -4.30 -2.22
N ASP A 69 -6.53 -3.79 -3.44
CA ASP A 69 -6.03 -2.47 -3.88
C ASP A 69 -6.44 -1.40 -2.87
N SER A 70 -5.45 -0.75 -2.27
CA SER A 70 -5.71 0.22 -1.20
C SER A 70 -4.74 1.39 -1.23
N THR A 71 -5.30 2.60 -1.14
CA THR A 71 -4.53 3.85 -1.11
C THR A 71 -3.58 3.90 0.08
N VAL A 72 -4.05 3.45 1.25
CA VAL A 72 -3.30 3.51 2.51
C VAL A 72 -3.21 2.11 3.12
N LEU A 73 -2.00 1.66 3.38
CA LEU A 73 -1.73 0.43 4.12
C LEU A 73 -1.32 0.77 5.57
N LYS A 74 -2.06 0.26 6.56
CA LYS A 74 -1.50 0.10 7.90
C LYS A 74 -0.60 -1.13 7.88
N VAL A 75 0.69 -0.92 7.98
CA VAL A 75 1.71 -1.98 7.93
C VAL A 75 1.47 -3.01 9.02
N GLY A 76 1.51 -4.28 8.63
CA GLY A 76 1.26 -5.42 9.52
C GLY A 76 2.31 -5.55 10.62
N HIS A 77 1.87 -6.03 11.76
CA HIS A 77 2.69 -6.42 12.90
C HIS A 77 3.77 -5.38 13.25
N HIS A 78 3.38 -4.10 13.24
CA HIS A 78 4.25 -2.95 13.54
C HIS A 78 5.54 -2.86 12.70
N GLY A 79 5.57 -3.53 11.55
CA GLY A 79 6.75 -3.62 10.70
C GLY A 79 7.67 -4.80 11.04
N SER A 80 7.13 -5.88 11.62
CA SER A 80 7.81 -7.15 11.78
C SER A 80 8.21 -7.77 10.44
N ASP A 81 9.35 -8.42 10.37
CA ASP A 81 9.78 -9.14 9.16
C ASP A 81 8.88 -10.31 8.79
N SER A 82 8.11 -10.87 9.74
CA SER A 82 7.14 -11.94 9.48
C SER A 82 5.92 -11.50 8.67
N SER A 83 5.69 -10.19 8.52
CA SER A 83 4.52 -9.58 7.86
C SER A 83 4.92 -8.73 6.65
N THR A 84 3.93 -8.25 5.92
CA THR A 84 4.09 -7.29 4.81
C THR A 84 5.04 -7.83 3.73
N SER A 85 4.66 -9.00 3.18
CA SER A 85 5.44 -9.68 2.14
C SER A 85 5.41 -8.92 0.80
N TYR A 86 6.36 -9.21 -0.10
CA TYR A 86 6.37 -8.64 -1.45
C TYR A 86 5.14 -8.96 -2.26
N VAL A 87 4.62 -10.20 -2.14
CA VAL A 87 3.41 -10.62 -2.86
C VAL A 87 2.20 -9.83 -2.36
N TRP A 88 2.11 -9.65 -1.05
CA TRP A 88 1.09 -8.85 -0.39
C TRP A 88 1.10 -7.39 -0.86
N LEU A 89 2.27 -6.74 -0.83
CA LEU A 89 2.43 -5.36 -1.29
C LEU A 89 2.13 -5.19 -2.78
N ARG A 90 2.42 -6.19 -3.60
CA ARG A 90 2.13 -6.17 -5.03
C ARG A 90 0.63 -6.13 -5.31
N GLU A 91 -0.17 -6.87 -4.55
CA GLU A 91 -1.63 -6.89 -4.73
C GLU A 91 -2.31 -5.65 -4.12
N ILE A 92 -1.77 -5.09 -3.03
CA ILE A 92 -2.30 -3.88 -2.38
C ILE A 92 -1.94 -2.62 -3.18
N MET A 93 -0.73 -2.54 -3.72
CA MET A 93 -0.18 -1.36 -4.41
C MET A 93 -0.39 -0.05 -3.64
N PRO A 94 0.00 0.03 -2.37
CA PRO A 94 -0.31 1.19 -1.53
C PRO A 94 0.43 2.44 -2.01
N GLU A 95 -0.26 3.57 -1.98
CA GLU A 95 0.37 4.89 -2.17
C GLU A 95 1.08 5.33 -0.89
N TYR A 96 0.44 5.06 0.24
CA TYR A 96 0.96 5.39 1.57
C TYR A 96 1.01 4.15 2.46
N ALA A 97 2.09 4.02 3.23
CA ALA A 97 2.24 2.99 4.24
C ALA A 97 2.41 3.62 5.63
N VAL A 98 1.55 3.28 6.56
CA VAL A 98 1.59 3.80 7.93
C VAL A 98 2.08 2.71 8.88
N ILE A 99 3.18 3.00 9.58
CA ILE A 99 3.74 2.11 10.60
C ILE A 99 3.42 2.70 11.97
N SER A 100 2.62 1.98 12.76
CA SER A 100 2.35 2.31 14.17
C SER A 100 3.31 1.53 15.05
N VAL A 101 4.22 2.20 15.73
CA VAL A 101 5.27 1.54 16.51
C VAL A 101 5.64 2.40 17.73
N GLY A 102 6.02 1.74 18.83
CA GLY A 102 6.52 2.44 20.01
C GLY A 102 7.95 2.94 19.80
N LYS A 103 8.25 4.15 20.31
CA LYS A 103 9.64 4.62 20.38
C LYS A 103 10.45 3.67 21.27
N ASP A 104 11.67 3.36 20.84
CA ASP A 104 12.58 2.49 21.58
C ASP A 104 11.99 1.12 21.93
N ASN A 105 11.10 0.59 21.06
CA ASN A 105 10.52 -0.74 21.26
C ASN A 105 11.61 -1.83 21.27
N SER A 106 11.46 -2.82 22.14
CA SER A 106 12.44 -3.91 22.32
C SER A 106 12.45 -4.94 21.19
N TYR A 107 11.49 -4.87 20.27
CA TYR A 107 11.35 -5.82 19.16
C TYR A 107 12.20 -5.43 17.95
N GLY A 108 12.74 -4.22 17.91
CA GLY A 108 13.49 -3.73 16.75
C GLY A 108 12.60 -3.45 15.54
N HIS A 109 11.33 -3.13 15.77
CA HIS A 109 10.39 -2.77 14.70
C HIS A 109 10.40 -1.25 14.45
N PRO A 110 10.17 -0.80 13.19
CA PRO A 110 10.10 -1.62 11.97
C PRO A 110 11.46 -2.17 11.58
N THR A 111 11.51 -3.37 11.02
CA THR A 111 12.75 -3.98 10.56
C THR A 111 13.21 -3.36 9.22
N ASP A 112 14.52 -3.38 8.97
CA ASP A 112 15.09 -2.91 7.70
C ASP A 112 14.53 -3.67 6.49
N ALA A 113 14.17 -4.93 6.67
CA ALA A 113 13.59 -5.77 5.64
C ALA A 113 12.20 -5.26 5.21
N VAL A 114 11.33 -4.88 6.17
CA VAL A 114 10.02 -4.29 5.85
C VAL A 114 10.19 -2.93 5.20
N LEU A 115 11.06 -2.07 5.73
CA LEU A 115 11.32 -0.76 5.14
C LEU A 115 11.86 -0.88 3.70
N SER A 116 12.68 -1.89 3.42
CA SER A 116 13.14 -2.17 2.05
C SER A 116 11.98 -2.58 1.14
N ARG A 117 11.11 -3.49 1.60
CA ARG A 117 9.93 -3.94 0.82
C ARG A 117 8.98 -2.77 0.48
N LEU A 118 8.74 -1.88 1.45
CA LEU A 118 7.89 -0.69 1.24
C LEU A 118 8.51 0.29 0.24
N ARG A 119 9.82 0.53 0.30
CA ARG A 119 10.52 1.34 -0.71
C ARG A 119 10.47 0.70 -2.10
N ASP A 120 10.64 -0.61 -2.18
CA ASP A 120 10.58 -1.36 -3.44
C ASP A 120 9.14 -1.36 -4.02
N ALA A 121 8.11 -1.24 -3.17
CA ALA A 121 6.72 -1.08 -3.58
C ALA A 121 6.33 0.38 -3.89
N ASP A 122 7.27 1.33 -3.83
CA ASP A 122 7.04 2.76 -4.06
C ASP A 122 5.98 3.39 -3.14
N ALA A 123 5.86 2.87 -1.91
CA ALA A 123 4.94 3.39 -0.92
C ALA A 123 5.60 4.52 -0.11
N ASP A 124 4.93 5.68 -0.01
CA ASP A 124 5.35 6.74 0.92
C ASP A 124 5.12 6.29 2.36
N THR A 125 6.20 6.09 3.09
CA THR A 125 6.13 5.50 4.43
C THR A 125 6.12 6.57 5.52
N LEU A 126 5.09 6.51 6.39
CA LEU A 126 4.92 7.34 7.57
C LEU A 126 5.02 6.47 8.82
N ALA A 127 5.98 6.75 9.70
CA ALA A 127 6.05 6.10 11.02
C ALA A 127 5.31 6.95 12.06
N SER A 128 4.26 6.40 12.65
CA SER A 128 3.57 6.98 13.80
C SER A 128 4.15 6.40 15.07
N VAL A 129 4.86 7.21 15.83
CA VAL A 129 5.36 6.88 17.16
C VAL A 129 4.37 7.38 18.21
N GLY A 130 4.02 6.54 19.19
CA GLY A 130 2.98 6.81 20.19
C GLY A 130 3.17 8.11 20.99
N PRO A 131 2.22 8.50 21.87
CA PRO A 131 2.02 9.86 22.40
C PRO A 131 3.16 10.47 23.23
N ASN A 132 4.25 9.74 23.46
CA ASN A 132 5.44 10.26 24.13
C ASN A 132 6.63 10.54 23.18
N SER A 133 6.42 10.51 21.88
CA SER A 133 7.45 10.86 20.92
C SER A 133 7.38 12.33 20.56
N THR A 134 8.41 13.07 20.91
CA THR A 134 8.72 14.31 20.19
C THR A 134 9.05 13.91 18.76
N MET A 135 8.19 14.28 17.83
CA MET A 135 8.42 14.11 16.41
C MET A 135 9.77 14.76 16.07
N SER A 136 10.75 13.96 15.67
CA SER A 136 11.83 14.51 14.87
C SER A 136 11.21 14.81 13.51
N GLU A 137 11.14 16.09 13.15
CA GLU A 137 10.61 16.54 11.87
C GLU A 137 11.17 15.70 10.72
N PRO A 138 10.31 15.12 9.86
CA PRO A 138 10.78 14.71 8.55
C PRO A 138 11.18 15.97 7.79
N SER A 139 12.40 16.01 7.33
CA SER A 139 12.89 17.07 6.45
C SER A 139 12.25 16.97 5.09
N GLN A 140 10.96 17.31 5.00
CA GLN A 140 10.22 17.68 3.79
C GLN A 140 8.74 17.96 4.13
N PRO A 141 8.05 18.86 3.45
CA PRO A 141 6.88 19.53 3.95
C PRO A 141 5.63 18.64 3.99
N VAL A 142 4.94 18.71 5.13
CA VAL A 142 3.54 18.31 5.28
C VAL A 142 2.70 19.14 4.29
N ILE A 143 2.15 18.48 3.28
CA ILE A 143 1.11 19.10 2.45
C ILE A 143 -0.17 19.09 3.28
N VAL A 144 -0.46 20.23 3.88
CA VAL A 144 -1.81 20.54 4.39
C VAL A 144 -2.71 20.63 3.17
N ALA A 145 -3.70 19.76 3.09
CA ALA A 145 -4.72 19.82 2.07
C ALA A 145 -5.44 21.17 2.11
N THR A 146 -5.13 22.02 1.17
CA THR A 146 -5.97 23.18 0.82
C THR A 146 -6.90 22.76 -0.31
N GLN A 147 -8.15 23.02 -0.09
CA GLN A 147 -9.34 22.75 -0.88
C GLN A 147 -9.20 22.91 -2.40
N GLU A 148 -9.90 21.98 -3.06
CA GLU A 148 -10.60 22.08 -4.34
C GLU A 148 -10.07 23.06 -5.39
N THR A 149 -9.52 22.48 -6.46
CA THR A 149 -9.86 22.96 -7.80
C THR A 149 -10.16 21.75 -8.68
N THR A 150 -11.40 21.67 -9.14
CA THR A 150 -11.90 20.74 -10.15
C THR A 150 -10.97 20.73 -11.36
N PRO A 151 -10.41 19.59 -11.78
CA PRO A 151 -9.71 19.57 -13.05
C PRO A 151 -10.74 19.53 -14.18
N THR A 152 -10.74 20.58 -14.97
CA THR A 152 -11.32 20.58 -16.32
C THR A 152 -10.68 19.44 -17.12
N PRO A 153 -11.42 18.68 -17.93
CA PRO A 153 -10.85 17.61 -18.72
C PRO A 153 -9.87 18.20 -19.74
N GLU A 154 -8.61 18.05 -19.48
CA GLU A 154 -7.55 18.39 -20.41
C GLU A 154 -7.53 17.36 -21.54
N THR A 155 -7.77 17.83 -22.73
CA THR A 155 -7.70 17.08 -23.99
C THR A 155 -6.40 16.30 -24.05
N ALA A 156 -6.51 14.97 -24.16
CA ALA A 156 -5.39 14.07 -24.35
C ALA A 156 -4.55 14.51 -25.57
N ASN A 157 -3.38 15.05 -25.30
CA ASN A 157 -2.36 15.20 -26.34
C ASN A 157 -1.86 13.80 -26.73
N PRO A 158 -1.69 13.51 -28.02
CA PRO A 158 -1.14 12.24 -28.46
C PRO A 158 0.26 12.05 -27.87
N VAL A 159 0.43 11.01 -27.07
CA VAL A 159 1.73 10.62 -26.49
C VAL A 159 2.68 10.27 -27.65
N PRO A 160 3.89 10.82 -27.71
CA PRO A 160 4.84 10.49 -28.77
C PRO A 160 5.15 8.99 -28.77
N VAL A 161 5.18 8.38 -29.95
CA VAL A 161 5.65 7.01 -30.16
C VAL A 161 7.09 6.91 -29.68
N GLY A 162 7.36 6.06 -28.66
CA GLY A 162 8.69 5.87 -28.12
C GLY A 162 8.98 6.66 -26.83
N THR A 163 8.02 6.75 -25.92
CA THR A 163 8.25 7.31 -24.58
C THR A 163 9.10 6.37 -23.73
N ASP A 164 10.06 6.94 -22.99
CA ASP A 164 10.91 6.19 -22.06
C ASP A 164 10.23 6.04 -20.72
N TYR A 165 9.97 4.79 -20.35
CA TYR A 165 9.43 4.41 -19.06
C TYR A 165 10.48 3.67 -18.22
N ILE A 166 10.31 3.72 -16.92
CA ILE A 166 11.01 2.84 -16.00
C ILE A 166 9.98 1.89 -15.39
N LEU A 167 10.18 0.60 -15.63
CA LEU A 167 9.38 -0.47 -15.06
C LEU A 167 9.96 -0.86 -13.71
N ASN A 168 9.07 -1.05 -12.72
CA ASN A 168 9.42 -1.53 -11.39
C ASN A 168 8.36 -2.51 -10.95
N THR A 169 8.75 -3.66 -10.48
CA THR A 169 7.94 -4.75 -9.93
C THR A 169 6.57 -4.93 -10.61
N HIS A 170 5.70 -3.93 -10.57
CA HIS A 170 4.36 -3.96 -11.15
C HIS A 170 3.87 -2.61 -11.69
N LYS A 171 4.62 -1.54 -11.43
CA LYS A 171 4.30 -0.18 -11.88
C LYS A 171 5.26 0.28 -12.96
N PHE A 172 4.80 1.21 -13.79
CA PHE A 172 5.68 1.94 -14.69
C PHE A 172 5.60 3.45 -14.45
N HIS A 173 6.69 4.13 -14.71
CA HIS A 173 6.91 5.52 -14.36
C HIS A 173 7.54 6.25 -15.54
N TYR A 174 7.33 7.56 -15.63
CA TYR A 174 8.25 8.39 -16.41
C TYR A 174 9.64 8.38 -15.75
N SER A 175 10.69 8.48 -16.57
CA SER A 175 12.07 8.55 -16.09
C SER A 175 12.33 9.74 -15.14
N SER A 176 11.51 10.79 -15.23
CA SER A 176 11.55 11.98 -14.38
C SER A 176 10.79 11.85 -13.06
N CYS A 177 10.09 10.72 -12.81
CA CYS A 177 9.27 10.54 -11.62
C CYS A 177 10.10 10.65 -10.34
N GLY A 178 9.59 11.45 -9.37
CA GLY A 178 10.27 11.64 -8.08
C GLY A 178 10.47 10.36 -7.28
N SER A 179 9.56 9.39 -7.40
CA SER A 179 9.67 8.07 -6.78
C SER A 179 10.91 7.29 -7.21
N MET A 180 11.44 7.58 -8.42
CA MET A 180 12.63 6.92 -8.95
C MET A 180 13.90 7.18 -8.12
N LYS A 181 13.94 8.30 -7.37
CA LYS A 181 15.12 8.68 -6.56
C LYS A 181 15.34 7.75 -5.36
N GLN A 182 14.27 7.16 -4.86
CA GLN A 182 14.29 6.29 -3.68
C GLN A 182 14.35 4.81 -4.04
N MET A 183 14.15 4.47 -5.30
CA MET A 183 14.09 3.10 -5.79
C MET A 183 15.49 2.53 -6.01
N SER A 184 15.70 1.29 -5.59
CA SER A 184 16.96 0.57 -5.84
C SER A 184 17.19 0.35 -7.34
N GLU A 185 18.41 0.58 -7.84
CA GLU A 185 18.76 0.41 -9.26
C GLU A 185 18.47 -1.01 -9.77
N LYS A 186 18.63 -2.05 -8.93
CA LYS A 186 18.34 -3.44 -9.32
C LYS A 186 16.87 -3.69 -9.65
N ASN A 187 15.97 -2.82 -9.21
CA ASN A 187 14.52 -2.92 -9.41
C ASN A 187 14.02 -2.01 -10.53
N LYS A 188 14.92 -1.32 -11.23
CA LYS A 188 14.61 -0.43 -12.36
C LYS A 188 14.91 -1.13 -13.67
N GLN A 189 13.92 -1.26 -14.52
CA GLN A 189 14.07 -1.76 -15.88
C GLN A 189 13.62 -0.67 -16.86
N ALA A 190 14.55 -0.18 -17.68
CA ALA A 190 14.21 0.78 -18.73
C ALA A 190 13.40 0.11 -19.84
N TYR A 191 12.37 0.80 -20.32
CA TYR A 191 11.54 0.37 -21.43
C TYR A 191 11.17 1.58 -22.29
N THR A 192 11.30 1.46 -23.60
CA THR A 192 10.88 2.49 -24.56
C THR A 192 9.79 1.94 -25.46
N GLY A 193 8.62 2.58 -25.47
CA GLY A 193 7.47 2.09 -26.24
C GLY A 193 6.19 2.88 -25.97
N ASN A 194 5.05 2.23 -26.24
CA ASN A 194 3.75 2.82 -26.03
C ASN A 194 3.21 2.45 -24.64
N ARG A 195 2.38 3.33 -24.10
CA ARG A 195 1.70 3.12 -22.80
C ARG A 195 0.86 1.84 -22.78
N GLU A 196 0.12 1.59 -23.86
CA GLU A 196 -0.76 0.44 -24.00
C GLU A 196 0.03 -0.89 -23.97
N ASP A 197 1.23 -0.91 -24.56
CA ASP A 197 2.10 -2.09 -24.56
C ASP A 197 2.55 -2.43 -23.13
N VAL A 198 2.90 -1.42 -22.34
CA VAL A 198 3.32 -1.58 -20.94
C VAL A 198 2.17 -2.09 -20.08
N ILE A 199 0.96 -1.59 -20.29
CA ILE A 199 -0.25 -2.08 -19.61
C ILE A 199 -0.56 -3.53 -20.04
N ALA A 200 -0.42 -3.87 -21.32
CA ALA A 200 -0.61 -5.23 -21.81
C ALA A 200 0.42 -6.23 -21.25
N MET A 201 1.60 -5.76 -20.85
CA MET A 201 2.61 -6.54 -20.13
C MET A 201 2.26 -6.75 -18.64
N GLY A 202 1.13 -6.21 -18.16
CA GLY A 202 0.67 -6.35 -16.77
C GLY A 202 1.17 -5.28 -15.80
N TYR A 203 1.79 -4.20 -16.30
CA TYR A 203 2.19 -3.07 -15.46
C TYR A 203 1.06 -2.05 -15.31
N VAL A 204 0.97 -1.44 -14.14
CA VAL A 204 0.02 -0.36 -13.88
C VAL A 204 0.75 1.00 -13.84
N PRO A 205 0.10 2.09 -14.28
CA PRO A 205 0.72 3.40 -14.22
C PRO A 205 0.93 3.85 -12.77
N CYS A 206 2.07 4.47 -12.50
CA CYS A 206 2.34 5.11 -11.22
C CYS A 206 1.34 6.24 -10.98
N LYS A 207 0.65 6.23 -9.85
CA LYS A 207 -0.36 7.26 -9.48
C LYS A 207 0.24 8.68 -9.36
N LYS A 208 1.55 8.80 -9.04
CA LYS A 208 2.22 10.11 -8.87
C LYS A 208 2.58 10.80 -10.17
N CYS A 209 3.06 10.08 -11.15
CA CYS A 209 3.48 10.67 -12.43
C CYS A 209 2.53 10.34 -13.58
N ASN A 210 1.59 9.41 -13.40
CA ASN A 210 0.58 8.98 -14.37
C ASN A 210 1.15 8.86 -15.80
N PRO A 211 2.13 7.98 -16.01
CA PRO A 211 2.80 7.82 -17.29
C PRO A 211 1.89 7.23 -18.35
#